data_2fc10417f19cde1f3ba0fee04ee1b652
#
_entry.id   2fc10417f19cde1f3ba0fee04ee1b652
#
_cell.length_a   1.000
_cell.length_b   1.000
_cell.length_c   1.000
_cell.angle_alpha   90.00
_cell.angle_beta   90.00
_cell.angle_gamma   90.00
#
_symmetry.space_group_name_H-M   'P 1'
#
loop_
_entity.id
_entity.type
_entity.pdbx_description
1 polymer ?
#
loop_
_entity_poly.entity_id
_entity_poly.type
_entity_poly.pdbx_seq_one_letter_code
_entity_poly.pdbx_strand_id
1 'polypeptide(L)'
;MENLKFRINNVMFLEKSYKGNNKWYFYILTLIIVFAAVQVTSIPLAVYSIIMHPEMLSGGTNNLLAVTNTNLGLALLLFTFAGGVVALLLCVKFLHHKKTTDILTGRDRFDVNRVFFGAAVWGLLTLVLLGAQYGFGDTSHLV
;
A
#
# COMPACT_ATOMS: atom_id res chain seq x y z
N MET A 1 39.43 4.94 10.51
CA MET A 1 38.62 5.81 9.65
C MET A 1 37.21 5.25 9.33
N GLU A 2 37.04 3.94 9.18
CA GLU A 2 35.71 3.32 8.92
C GLU A 2 34.69 3.51 10.06
N ASN A 3 35.12 3.35 11.30
CA ASN A 3 34.24 3.53 12.47
C ASN A 3 33.69 4.96 12.62
N LEU A 4 34.44 5.96 12.15
CA LEU A 4 33.97 7.35 12.15
C LEU A 4 32.92 7.59 11.07
N LYS A 5 33.10 7.03 9.86
CA LYS A 5 32.10 7.10 8.77
C LYS A 5 30.80 6.39 9.16
N PHE A 6 30.89 5.25 9.83
CA PHE A 6 29.71 4.52 10.31
C PHE A 6 28.93 5.32 11.37
N ARG A 7 29.63 5.96 12.31
CA ARG A 7 29.02 6.85 13.31
C ARG A 7 28.35 8.08 12.67
N ILE A 8 29.04 8.74 11.74
CA ILE A 8 28.51 9.92 11.04
C ILE A 8 27.25 9.56 10.25
N ASN A 9 27.22 8.41 9.55
CA ASN A 9 26.04 7.98 8.80
C ASN A 9 24.86 7.65 9.71
N ASN A 10 25.09 7.05 10.87
CA ASN A 10 24.02 6.74 11.83
C ASN A 10 23.46 8.01 12.50
N VAL A 11 24.32 8.98 12.82
CA VAL A 11 23.88 10.29 13.38
C VAL A 11 23.04 11.05 12.33
N MET A 12 23.49 11.08 11.07
CA MET A 12 22.74 11.73 9.98
C MET A 12 21.38 11.06 9.72
N PHE A 13 21.26 9.73 9.86
CA PHE A 13 20.00 9.02 9.72
C PHE A 13 19.02 9.41 10.84
N LEU A 14 19.49 9.45 12.08
CA LEU A 14 18.69 9.87 13.24
C LEU A 14 18.28 11.34 13.14
N GLU A 15 19.17 12.23 12.75
CA GLU A 15 18.85 13.66 12.55
C GLU A 15 17.79 13.88 11.47
N LYS A 16 17.81 13.09 10.38
CA LYS A 16 16.78 13.15 9.34
C LYS A 16 15.40 12.71 9.85
N SER A 17 15.36 11.74 10.77
CA SER A 17 14.10 11.27 11.36
C SER A 17 13.44 12.34 12.24
N TYR A 18 14.24 13.21 12.88
CA TYR A 18 13.76 14.32 13.72
C TYR A 18 13.36 15.57 12.94
N LYS A 19 13.72 15.69 11.66
CA LYS A 19 13.28 16.81 10.81
C LYS A 19 11.77 16.70 10.54
N GLY A 20 11.04 17.77 10.86
CA GLY A 20 9.60 17.90 10.62
C GLY A 20 8.79 17.95 11.92
N ASN A 21 7.46 18.03 11.78
CA ASN A 21 6.54 18.06 12.92
C ASN A 21 6.35 16.63 13.46
N ASN A 22 7.10 16.29 14.51
CA ASN A 22 7.07 14.98 15.16
C ASN A 22 6.14 14.94 16.40
N LYS A 23 5.19 15.86 16.51
CA LYS A 23 4.24 15.85 17.63
C LYS A 23 3.26 14.69 17.44
N TRP A 24 3.00 13.93 18.49
CA TRP A 24 2.21 12.70 18.47
C TRP A 24 0.78 12.87 17.89
N TYR A 25 0.15 14.02 18.11
CA TYR A 25 -1.19 14.30 17.60
C TYR A 25 -1.25 14.43 16.05
N PHE A 26 -0.13 14.80 15.38
CA PHE A 26 -0.10 14.81 13.92
C PHE A 26 -0.18 13.40 13.33
N TYR A 27 0.33 12.39 14.03
CA TYR A 27 0.19 11.00 13.60
C TYR A 27 -1.25 10.52 13.70
N ILE A 28 -1.94 10.88 14.79
CA ILE A 28 -3.37 10.57 14.95
C ILE A 28 -4.19 11.28 13.86
N LEU A 29 -3.92 12.56 13.62
CA LEU A 29 -4.59 13.33 12.58
C LEU A 29 -4.36 12.73 11.19
N THR A 30 -3.13 12.28 10.89
CA THR A 30 -2.80 11.57 9.64
C THR A 30 -3.62 10.29 9.51
N LEU A 31 -3.74 9.51 10.57
CA LEU A 31 -4.53 8.28 10.58
C LEU A 31 -6.00 8.58 10.26
N ILE A 32 -6.58 9.60 10.87
CA ILE A 32 -7.98 10.02 10.64
C ILE A 32 -8.17 10.46 9.19
N ILE A 33 -7.26 11.28 8.65
CA ILE A 33 -7.35 11.78 7.27
C ILE A 33 -7.22 10.63 6.26
N VAL A 34 -6.26 9.72 6.46
CA VAL A 34 -6.07 8.56 5.59
C VAL A 34 -7.29 7.65 5.63
N PHE A 35 -7.85 7.39 6.82
CA PHE A 35 -9.05 6.59 6.98
C PHE A 35 -10.25 7.24 6.25
N ALA A 36 -10.46 8.55 6.43
CA ALA A 36 -11.50 9.29 5.72
C ALA A 36 -11.32 9.24 4.20
N ALA A 37 -10.08 9.38 3.71
CA ALA A 37 -9.78 9.30 2.28
C ALA A 37 -10.08 7.90 1.72
N VAL A 38 -9.74 6.83 2.43
CA VAL A 38 -10.09 5.46 2.03
C VAL A 38 -11.59 5.28 1.96
N GLN A 39 -12.35 5.82 2.91
CA GLN A 39 -13.83 5.77 2.88
C GLN A 39 -14.40 6.49 1.66
N VAL A 40 -13.89 7.68 1.32
CA VAL A 40 -14.32 8.42 0.13
C VAL A 40 -13.97 7.68 -1.16
N THR A 41 -12.76 7.14 -1.25
CA THR A 41 -12.32 6.40 -2.44
C THR A 41 -12.95 5.01 -2.56
N SER A 42 -13.56 4.48 -1.50
CA SER A 42 -14.34 3.24 -1.55
C SER A 42 -15.78 3.42 -2.05
N ILE A 43 -16.29 4.66 -2.16
CA ILE A 43 -17.65 4.94 -2.63
C ILE A 43 -17.94 4.30 -4.00
N PRO A 44 -17.08 4.42 -5.04
CA PRO A 44 -17.33 3.79 -6.32
C PRO A 44 -17.45 2.27 -6.23
N LEU A 45 -16.62 1.63 -5.39
CA LEU A 45 -16.69 0.19 -5.14
C LEU A 45 -18.00 -0.20 -4.45
N ALA A 46 -18.44 0.59 -3.45
CA ALA A 46 -19.68 0.36 -2.74
C ALA A 46 -20.89 0.49 -3.68
N VAL A 47 -20.93 1.52 -4.51
CA VAL A 47 -21.98 1.72 -5.51
C VAL A 47 -22.02 0.56 -6.51
N TYR A 48 -20.86 0.15 -7.00
CA TYR A 48 -20.74 -1.00 -7.91
C TYR A 48 -21.25 -2.29 -7.25
N SER A 49 -20.89 -2.54 -6.00
CA SER A 49 -21.34 -3.71 -5.24
C SER A 49 -22.86 -3.74 -5.07
N ILE A 50 -23.48 -2.61 -4.75
CA ILE A 50 -24.95 -2.50 -4.57
C ILE A 50 -25.70 -2.76 -5.88
N ILE A 51 -25.17 -2.27 -7.01
CA ILE A 51 -25.80 -2.42 -8.32
C ILE A 51 -25.70 -3.87 -8.84
N MET A 52 -24.52 -4.48 -8.69
CA MET A 52 -24.24 -5.81 -9.24
C MET A 52 -24.62 -6.96 -8.31
N HIS A 53 -24.66 -6.70 -7.00
CA HIS A 53 -24.91 -7.67 -5.96
C HIS A 53 -25.88 -7.12 -4.90
N PRO A 54 -27.16 -6.86 -5.27
CA PRO A 54 -28.15 -6.28 -4.36
C PRO A 54 -28.43 -7.17 -3.15
N GLU A 55 -28.15 -8.46 -3.23
CA GLU A 55 -28.24 -9.42 -2.13
C GLU A 55 -27.32 -9.09 -0.94
N MET A 56 -26.28 -8.28 -1.14
CA MET A 56 -25.39 -7.84 -0.05
C MET A 56 -26.10 -6.90 0.93
N LEU A 57 -27.15 -6.20 0.49
CA LEU A 57 -27.95 -5.31 1.34
C LEU A 57 -28.85 -6.10 2.31
N SER A 58 -29.20 -7.34 1.99
CA SER A 58 -30.10 -8.19 2.78
C SER A 58 -29.40 -9.03 3.85
N GLY A 59 -28.13 -8.75 4.19
CA GLY A 59 -27.38 -9.42 5.26
C GLY A 59 -26.82 -10.78 4.88
N GLY A 60 -26.78 -11.11 3.59
CA GLY A 60 -26.05 -12.25 3.08
C GLY A 60 -24.54 -12.09 3.32
N THR A 61 -23.86 -13.17 3.60
CA THR A 61 -22.42 -13.23 3.84
C THR A 61 -21.67 -12.39 2.80
N ASN A 62 -20.96 -11.38 3.29
CA ASN A 62 -20.21 -10.40 2.51
C ASN A 62 -19.20 -11.09 1.59
N ASN A 63 -19.62 -11.49 0.42
CA ASN A 63 -18.74 -12.05 -0.59
C ASN A 63 -18.03 -10.90 -1.31
N LEU A 64 -17.12 -10.19 -0.59
CA LEU A 64 -16.13 -9.31 -1.21
C LEU A 64 -15.41 -10.03 -2.36
N LEU A 65 -15.24 -11.35 -2.25
CA LEU A 65 -14.71 -12.21 -3.30
C LEU A 65 -15.57 -12.21 -4.56
N ALA A 66 -16.90 -12.16 -4.45
CA ALA A 66 -17.79 -12.11 -5.61
C ALA A 66 -17.61 -10.80 -6.40
N VAL A 67 -17.46 -9.69 -5.68
CA VAL A 67 -17.20 -8.36 -6.30
C VAL A 67 -15.83 -8.33 -6.99
N THR A 68 -14.81 -8.95 -6.39
CA THR A 68 -13.43 -8.95 -6.91
C THR A 68 -13.22 -9.96 -8.04
N ASN A 69 -14.14 -10.89 -8.28
CA ASN A 69 -14.09 -11.82 -9.42
C ASN A 69 -14.27 -11.11 -10.77
N THR A 70 -14.73 -9.87 -10.78
CA THR A 70 -14.81 -9.06 -12.00
C THR A 70 -13.60 -8.14 -12.11
N ASN A 71 -13.09 -7.95 -13.32
CA ASN A 71 -11.95 -7.05 -13.57
C ASN A 71 -12.23 -5.63 -13.09
N LEU A 72 -13.49 -5.16 -13.23
CA LEU A 72 -13.90 -3.84 -12.78
C LEU A 72 -13.94 -3.75 -11.25
N GLY A 73 -14.50 -4.75 -10.57
CA GLY A 73 -14.51 -4.80 -9.11
C GLY A 73 -13.10 -4.82 -8.51
N LEU A 74 -12.20 -5.60 -9.10
CA LEU A 74 -10.79 -5.62 -8.72
C LEU A 74 -10.12 -4.26 -8.94
N ALA A 75 -10.36 -3.62 -10.09
CA ALA A 75 -9.82 -2.29 -10.37
C ALA A 75 -10.32 -1.23 -9.36
N LEU A 76 -11.61 -1.26 -9.00
CA LEU A 76 -12.18 -0.36 -8.01
C LEU A 76 -11.62 -0.62 -6.60
N LEU A 77 -11.35 -1.88 -6.26
CA LEU A 77 -10.68 -2.22 -5.00
C LEU A 77 -9.26 -1.64 -4.96
N LEU A 78 -8.48 -1.84 -6.03
CA LEU A 78 -7.14 -1.26 -6.15
C LEU A 78 -7.17 0.28 -6.11
N PHE A 79 -8.18 0.90 -6.73
CA PHE A 79 -8.38 2.35 -6.66
C PHE A 79 -8.58 2.84 -5.22
N THR A 80 -9.32 2.11 -4.40
CA THR A 80 -9.49 2.42 -2.98
C THR A 80 -8.16 2.44 -2.23
N PHE A 81 -7.30 1.43 -2.45
CA PHE A 81 -5.96 1.41 -1.85
C PHE A 81 -5.06 2.53 -2.38
N ALA A 82 -5.11 2.79 -3.68
CA ALA A 82 -4.36 3.89 -4.29
C ALA A 82 -4.73 5.24 -3.66
N GLY A 83 -6.02 5.48 -3.41
CA GLY A 83 -6.51 6.67 -2.70
C GLY A 83 -5.92 6.81 -1.30
N GLY A 84 -5.85 5.72 -0.54
CA GLY A 84 -5.22 5.71 0.78
C GLY A 84 -3.73 6.05 0.73
N VAL A 85 -3.00 5.47 -0.23
CA VAL A 85 -1.57 5.77 -0.43
C VAL A 85 -1.36 7.24 -0.81
N VAL A 86 -2.14 7.78 -1.73
CA VAL A 86 -2.07 9.20 -2.12
C VAL A 86 -2.35 10.10 -0.92
N ALA A 87 -3.39 9.81 -0.14
CA ALA A 87 -3.71 10.58 1.07
C ALA A 87 -2.57 10.54 2.09
N LEU A 88 -1.95 9.38 2.30
CA LEU A 88 -0.79 9.24 3.18
C LEU A 88 0.37 10.10 2.72
N LEU A 89 0.71 10.05 1.43
CA LEU A 89 1.80 10.86 0.86
C LEU A 89 1.54 12.36 0.97
N LEU A 90 0.28 12.79 0.78
CA LEU A 90 -0.13 14.18 0.98
C LEU A 90 -0.01 14.59 2.45
N CYS A 91 -0.46 13.76 3.40
CA CYS A 91 -0.31 14.04 4.84
C CYS A 91 1.16 14.17 5.23
N VAL A 92 2.02 13.29 4.73
CA VAL A 92 3.45 13.36 4.98
C VAL A 92 4.04 14.66 4.47
N LYS A 93 3.67 15.08 3.28
CA LYS A 93 4.17 16.30 2.66
C LYS A 93 3.65 17.57 3.34
N PHE A 94 2.33 17.64 3.60
CA PHE A 94 1.69 18.86 4.08
C PHE A 94 1.63 18.94 5.61
N LEU A 95 1.36 17.83 6.29
CA LEU A 95 1.18 17.82 7.74
C LEU A 95 2.52 17.66 8.48
N HIS A 96 3.35 16.74 8.02
CA HIS A 96 4.64 16.47 8.63
C HIS A 96 5.78 17.33 8.05
N HIS A 97 5.55 18.07 6.96
CA HIS A 97 6.54 18.90 6.27
C HIS A 97 7.82 18.12 5.93
N LYS A 98 7.67 16.79 5.69
CA LYS A 98 8.76 15.89 5.30
C LYS A 98 8.77 15.70 3.79
N LYS A 99 9.95 15.54 3.22
CA LYS A 99 10.06 15.13 1.82
C LYS A 99 9.61 13.67 1.71
N THR A 100 8.77 13.36 0.74
CA THR A 100 8.31 11.99 0.46
C THR A 100 9.48 11.02 0.26
N THR A 101 10.60 11.51 -0.29
CA THR A 101 11.84 10.75 -0.45
C THR A 101 12.46 10.35 0.89
N ASP A 102 12.35 11.16 1.94
CA ASP A 102 12.96 10.86 3.25
C ASP A 102 12.22 9.72 3.97
N ILE A 103 10.98 9.43 3.58
CA ILE A 103 10.17 8.33 4.12
C ILE A 103 10.31 7.06 3.30
N LEU A 104 10.31 7.19 1.96
CA LEU A 104 10.43 6.05 1.05
C LEU A 104 11.86 5.50 1.01
N THR A 105 12.85 6.37 1.19
CA THR A 105 14.25 5.95 1.21
C THR A 105 15.03 6.73 2.26
N GLY A 106 15.87 6.05 3.06
CA GLY A 106 16.81 6.72 3.96
C GLY A 106 17.94 7.47 3.24
N ARG A 107 17.86 7.61 1.89
CA ARG A 107 18.86 8.24 1.03
C ARG A 107 18.33 9.55 0.44
N ASP A 108 19.25 10.42 0.00
CA ASP A 108 18.91 11.72 -0.59
C ASP A 108 18.26 11.61 -1.98
N ARG A 109 18.35 10.44 -2.62
CA ARG A 109 17.76 10.16 -3.94
C ARG A 109 17.00 8.85 -3.94
N PHE A 110 15.85 8.85 -4.62
CA PHE A 110 15.06 7.64 -4.88
C PHE A 110 15.79 6.77 -5.90
N ASP A 111 16.15 5.56 -5.50
CA ASP A 111 16.87 4.60 -6.34
C ASP A 111 15.86 3.70 -7.06
N VAL A 112 15.41 4.16 -8.23
CA VAL A 112 14.41 3.47 -9.07
C VAL A 112 14.87 2.05 -9.43
N ASN A 113 16.17 1.85 -9.68
CA ASN A 113 16.71 0.54 -10.05
C ASN A 113 16.51 -0.50 -8.94
N ARG A 114 16.62 -0.10 -7.68
CA ARG A 114 16.37 -0.99 -6.54
C ARG A 114 14.91 -1.36 -6.40
N VAL A 115 14.00 -0.42 -6.69
CA VAL A 115 12.56 -0.70 -6.69
C VAL A 115 12.22 -1.71 -7.79
N PHE A 116 12.74 -1.50 -9.00
CA PHE A 116 12.56 -2.47 -10.10
C PHE A 116 13.18 -3.83 -9.79
N PHE A 117 14.37 -3.86 -9.19
CA PHE A 117 15.00 -5.10 -8.76
C PHE A 117 14.13 -5.84 -7.73
N GLY A 118 13.62 -5.12 -6.70
CA GLY A 118 12.72 -5.70 -5.70
C GLY A 118 11.42 -6.22 -6.32
N ALA A 119 10.82 -5.46 -7.23
CA ALA A 119 9.63 -5.86 -7.96
C ALA A 119 9.88 -7.10 -8.85
N ALA A 120 11.03 -7.16 -9.53
CA ALA A 120 11.41 -8.31 -10.35
C ALA A 120 11.63 -9.58 -9.51
N VAL A 121 12.30 -9.46 -8.36
CA VAL A 121 12.49 -10.58 -7.42
C VAL A 121 11.14 -11.06 -6.88
N TRP A 122 10.25 -10.14 -6.48
CA TRP A 122 8.89 -10.47 -6.03
C TRP A 122 8.07 -11.16 -7.13
N GLY A 123 8.10 -10.60 -8.35
CA GLY A 123 7.40 -11.17 -9.50
C GLY A 123 7.90 -12.58 -9.83
N LEU A 124 9.22 -12.79 -9.83
CA LEU A 124 9.81 -14.10 -10.08
C LEU A 124 9.42 -15.11 -9.00
N LEU A 125 9.44 -14.71 -7.73
CA LEU A 125 9.03 -15.55 -6.61
C LEU A 125 7.56 -15.93 -6.71
N THR A 126 6.69 -14.98 -7.09
CA THR A 126 5.26 -15.23 -7.31
C THR A 126 5.05 -16.20 -8.47
N LEU A 127 5.77 -16.06 -9.59
CA LEU A 127 5.71 -16.98 -10.73
C LEU A 127 6.16 -18.39 -10.35
N VAL A 128 7.23 -18.52 -9.56
CA VAL A 128 7.70 -19.82 -9.06
C VAL A 128 6.65 -20.48 -8.16
N LEU A 129 6.03 -19.73 -7.25
CA LEU A 129 4.96 -20.23 -6.38
C LEU A 129 3.73 -20.66 -7.17
N LEU A 130 3.30 -19.85 -8.16
CA LEU A 130 2.21 -20.21 -9.06
C LEU A 130 2.54 -21.46 -9.88
N GLY A 131 3.73 -21.55 -10.44
CA GLY A 131 4.19 -22.73 -11.20
C GLY A 131 4.23 -23.98 -10.32
N ALA A 132 4.69 -23.86 -9.08
CA ALA A 132 4.65 -24.95 -8.11
C ALA A 132 3.23 -25.39 -7.77
N GLN A 133 2.32 -24.43 -7.60
CA GLN A 133 0.91 -24.70 -7.31
C GLN A 133 0.23 -25.45 -8.49
N TYR A 134 0.54 -25.07 -9.74
CA TYR A 134 0.05 -25.77 -10.92
C TYR A 134 0.74 -27.13 -11.16
N GLY A 135 2.02 -27.28 -10.80
CA GLY A 135 2.78 -28.50 -11.00
C GLY A 135 2.58 -29.57 -9.92
N PHE A 136 2.31 -29.15 -8.68
CA PHE A 136 2.14 -30.04 -7.52
C PHE A 136 0.71 -29.98 -6.93
N GLY A 137 -0.10 -29.02 -7.35
CA GLY A 137 -1.49 -28.89 -6.93
C GLY A 137 -2.34 -29.99 -7.55
N ASP A 138 -3.10 -30.68 -6.73
CA ASP A 138 -4.09 -31.66 -7.14
C ASP A 138 -5.14 -30.99 -8.03
N THR A 139 -5.19 -31.34 -9.30
CA THR A 139 -6.12 -30.78 -10.30
C THR A 139 -7.57 -31.24 -10.08
N SER A 140 -7.86 -31.90 -8.96
CA SER A 140 -9.18 -32.47 -8.62
C SER A 140 -10.28 -31.42 -8.40
N HIS A 141 -9.95 -30.13 -8.34
CA HIS A 141 -10.93 -29.03 -8.14
C HIS A 141 -11.31 -28.28 -9.44
N LEU A 142 -10.89 -28.76 -10.62
CA LEU A 142 -11.20 -28.13 -11.92
C LEU A 142 -12.22 -28.97 -12.74
N VAL A 143 -12.99 -29.85 -12.12
CA VAL A 143 -14.11 -30.56 -12.75
C VAL A 143 -15.42 -30.08 -12.15
#